data_772f3da83ad67804dd0f419ff0ed2e5e
#
_entry.id   772f3da83ad67804dd0f419ff0ed2e5e
#
_cell.length_a   1.000
_cell.length_b   1.000
_cell.length_c   1.000
_cell.angle_alpha   90.00
_cell.angle_beta   90.00
_cell.angle_gamma   90.00
#
_symmetry.space_group_name_H-M   'P 1'
#
loop_
_entity.id
_entity.type
_entity.pdbx_description
1 polymer ?
#
loop_
_entity_poly.entity_id
_entity_poly.type
_entity_poly.pdbx_seq_one_letter_code
_entity_poly.pdbx_strand_id
1 'polypeptide(L)'
;MSFKENLKQNHPGLKKAIVFCLSSMKHPRPRIWTRILVNPFFHKRGRGSKVCCRSRLDVFPWHKFEIGRNTIVEDWSVINNGAGDVIIGNNVQVGIGTVVVGPVTIGNGTGTGPYVHISGFSHGYEDFDTNWDLQGLTFRPATIGDDCMIGANVTICPGVHIGNKVQVGAGSVVTKDVPDGCVVVGNPAKVVKLYNPESGKWERVA
;
A
#
# COMPACT_ATOMS: atom_id res chain seq x y z
N MET A 1 17.33 15.48 14.10
CA MET A 1 15.93 15.23 14.52
C MET A 1 15.00 15.86 13.49
N SER A 2 14.13 15.09 12.87
CA SER A 2 13.16 15.62 11.87
C SER A 2 12.15 16.53 12.60
N PHE A 3 11.62 17.55 11.89
CA PHE A 3 10.53 18.40 12.42
C PHE A 3 9.36 17.57 12.96
N LYS A 4 9.04 16.46 12.32
CA LYS A 4 8.01 15.50 12.74
C LYS A 4 8.33 14.84 14.09
N GLU A 5 9.58 14.43 14.29
CA GLU A 5 10.04 13.80 15.53
C GLU A 5 10.03 14.77 16.69
N ASN A 6 10.47 16.00 16.45
CA ASN A 6 10.42 17.09 17.45
C ASN A 6 8.97 17.38 17.85
N LEU A 7 8.05 17.51 16.90
CA LEU A 7 6.64 17.77 17.17
C LEU A 7 5.98 16.61 17.96
N LYS A 8 6.41 15.36 17.68
CA LYS A 8 5.88 14.16 18.36
C LYS A 8 6.33 14.08 19.81
N GLN A 9 7.59 14.40 20.08
CA GLN A 9 8.21 14.24 21.40
C GLN A 9 7.99 15.45 22.30
N ASN A 10 8.14 16.66 21.76
CA ASN A 10 8.20 17.89 22.57
C ASN A 10 6.87 18.68 22.61
N HIS A 11 5.96 18.44 21.65
CA HIS A 11 4.71 19.20 21.55
C HIS A 11 3.47 18.32 21.24
N PRO A 12 3.11 17.37 22.11
CA PRO A 12 2.01 16.43 21.85
C PRO A 12 0.64 17.13 21.71
N GLY A 13 0.43 18.24 22.43
CA GLY A 13 -0.79 19.06 22.32
C GLY A 13 -0.91 19.74 20.96
N LEU A 14 0.18 20.32 20.45
CA LEU A 14 0.22 20.94 19.13
C LEU A 14 0.01 19.91 18.01
N LYS A 15 0.61 18.72 18.16
CA LYS A 15 0.36 17.61 17.23
C LYS A 15 -1.12 17.25 17.18
N LYS A 16 -1.79 17.09 18.35
CA LYS A 16 -3.24 16.80 18.41
C LYS A 16 -4.06 17.89 17.75
N ALA A 17 -3.73 19.17 17.98
CA ALA A 17 -4.42 20.30 17.35
C ALA A 17 -4.26 20.29 15.82
N ILE A 18 -3.05 20.05 15.30
CA ILE A 18 -2.80 19.96 13.86
C ILE A 18 -3.60 18.82 13.25
N VAL A 19 -3.56 17.62 13.84
CA VAL A 19 -4.32 16.46 13.37
C VAL A 19 -5.82 16.77 13.39
N PHE A 20 -6.33 17.40 14.46
CA PHE A 20 -7.73 17.83 14.57
C PHE A 20 -8.13 18.80 13.45
N CYS A 21 -7.29 19.76 13.13
CA CYS A 21 -7.55 20.72 12.05
C CYS A 21 -7.54 20.06 10.66
N LEU A 22 -6.62 19.14 10.40
CA LEU A 22 -6.40 18.56 9.08
C LEU A 22 -7.27 17.32 8.80
N SER A 23 -7.72 16.61 9.84
CA SER A 23 -8.51 15.39 9.72
C SER A 23 -9.91 15.53 10.33
N SER A 24 -10.82 14.67 9.90
CA SER A 24 -12.14 14.56 10.53
C SER A 24 -12.06 13.63 11.75
N MET A 25 -12.61 14.06 12.89
CA MET A 25 -12.72 13.21 14.08
C MET A 25 -13.74 12.09 13.95
N LYS A 26 -14.71 12.24 13.05
CA LYS A 26 -15.79 11.25 12.84
C LYS A 26 -15.42 10.18 11.81
N HIS A 27 -14.46 10.48 10.93
CA HIS A 27 -14.05 9.60 9.86
C HIS A 27 -12.54 9.68 9.67
N PRO A 28 -11.83 8.60 9.42
CA PRO A 28 -10.38 8.59 9.18
C PRO A 28 -10.05 9.17 7.79
N ARG A 29 -10.46 10.42 7.55
CA ARG A 29 -10.30 11.13 6.29
C ARG A 29 -9.75 12.53 6.52
N PRO A 30 -8.91 13.02 5.61
CA PRO A 30 -8.56 14.44 5.61
C PRO A 30 -9.80 15.29 5.31
N ARG A 31 -9.89 16.45 5.94
CA ARG A 31 -10.97 17.42 5.66
C ARG A 31 -10.90 17.86 4.19
N ILE A 32 -12.03 18.28 3.64
CA ILE A 32 -12.12 18.70 2.23
C ILE A 32 -11.09 19.80 1.91
N TRP A 33 -10.98 20.82 2.77
CA TRP A 33 -10.03 21.89 2.57
C TRP A 33 -8.57 21.42 2.62
N THR A 34 -8.23 20.43 3.48
CA THR A 34 -6.91 19.78 3.50
C THR A 34 -6.61 19.13 2.16
N ARG A 35 -7.58 18.43 1.58
CA ARG A 35 -7.43 17.77 0.27
C ARG A 35 -7.19 18.74 -0.88
N ILE A 36 -7.84 19.93 -0.83
CA ILE A 36 -7.79 20.91 -1.91
C ILE A 36 -6.61 21.87 -1.75
N LEU A 37 -6.37 22.37 -0.52
CA LEU A 37 -5.41 23.44 -0.28
C LEU A 37 -4.05 22.98 0.26
N VAL A 38 -3.98 21.82 0.94
CA VAL A 38 -2.74 21.35 1.59
C VAL A 38 -2.10 20.21 0.80
N ASN A 39 -2.86 19.16 0.55
CA ASN A 39 -2.34 17.95 -0.09
C ASN A 39 -1.59 18.17 -1.42
N PRO A 40 -2.01 19.09 -2.32
CA PRO A 40 -1.28 19.33 -3.57
C PRO A 40 0.18 19.76 -3.40
N PHE A 41 0.54 20.35 -2.25
CA PHE A 41 1.92 20.74 -1.94
C PHE A 41 2.77 19.61 -1.38
N PHE A 42 2.15 18.54 -0.89
CA PHE A 42 2.83 17.42 -0.23
C PHE A 42 2.77 16.11 -1.03
N HIS A 43 1.84 16.00 -1.96
CA HIS A 43 1.63 14.80 -2.75
C HIS A 43 2.10 15.00 -4.19
N LYS A 44 2.68 13.95 -4.77
CA LYS A 44 3.17 14.00 -6.15
C LYS A 44 2.31 13.13 -7.06
N ARG A 45 1.97 13.70 -8.21
CA ARG A 45 1.29 12.99 -9.29
C ARG A 45 2.07 13.12 -10.59
N GLY A 46 2.43 11.99 -11.16
CA GLY A 46 3.08 11.92 -12.46
C GLY A 46 2.16 12.34 -13.61
N ARG A 47 2.73 12.82 -14.69
CA ARG A 47 1.98 13.21 -15.89
C ARG A 47 1.20 12.00 -16.43
N GLY A 48 -0.05 12.21 -16.83
CA GLY A 48 -0.92 11.16 -17.35
C GLY A 48 -1.51 10.22 -16.29
N SER A 49 -1.18 10.41 -15.01
CA SER A 49 -1.82 9.60 -13.96
C SER A 49 -3.30 9.97 -13.77
N LYS A 50 -4.11 8.95 -13.51
CA LYS A 50 -5.56 9.08 -13.34
C LYS A 50 -5.99 8.39 -12.05
N VAL A 51 -6.76 9.10 -11.24
CA VAL A 51 -7.51 8.52 -10.12
C VAL A 51 -8.98 8.67 -10.45
N CYS A 52 -9.69 7.55 -10.59
CA CYS A 52 -11.10 7.55 -10.96
C CYS A 52 -11.96 8.22 -9.87
N CYS A 53 -13.06 8.83 -10.28
CA CYS A 53 -13.82 9.75 -9.43
C CYS A 53 -14.47 9.08 -8.21
N ARG A 54 -14.74 7.79 -8.27
CA ARG A 54 -15.31 7.00 -7.18
C ARG A 54 -14.24 6.37 -6.27
N SER A 55 -12.95 6.60 -6.56
CA SER A 55 -11.86 6.15 -5.67
C SER A 55 -11.80 7.00 -4.41
N ARG A 56 -11.44 6.36 -3.31
CA ARG A 56 -11.29 7.01 -2.02
C ARG A 56 -9.82 7.26 -1.70
N LEU A 57 -9.42 8.52 -1.57
CA LEU A 57 -8.09 8.93 -1.14
C LEU A 57 -8.13 9.45 0.30
N ASP A 58 -7.72 8.62 1.25
CA ASP A 58 -7.52 9.00 2.65
C ASP A 58 -6.04 9.37 2.87
N VAL A 59 -5.56 10.37 2.13
CA VAL A 59 -4.15 10.73 2.08
C VAL A 59 -3.92 12.04 2.84
N PHE A 60 -2.96 11.99 3.76
CA PHE A 60 -2.65 13.03 4.72
C PHE A 60 -1.29 13.66 4.42
N PRO A 61 -1.05 14.94 4.74
CA PRO A 61 0.18 15.64 4.39
C PRO A 61 1.41 15.20 5.21
N TRP A 62 1.23 14.46 6.28
CA TRP A 62 2.34 14.01 7.14
C TRP A 62 3.05 12.74 6.67
N HIS A 63 2.52 12.03 5.68
CA HIS A 63 3.19 10.94 4.98
C HIS A 63 3.21 11.20 3.49
N LYS A 64 4.18 10.60 2.80
CA LYS A 64 4.27 10.71 1.35
C LYS A 64 3.10 10.00 0.68
N PHE A 65 2.62 10.60 -0.39
CA PHE A 65 1.73 9.96 -1.34
C PHE A 65 2.22 10.35 -2.72
N GLU A 66 2.71 9.36 -3.44
CA GLU A 66 3.27 9.56 -4.78
C GLU A 66 2.64 8.57 -5.76
N ILE A 67 2.20 9.06 -6.92
CA ILE A 67 1.72 8.26 -8.05
C ILE A 67 2.59 8.63 -9.25
N GLY A 68 3.18 7.63 -9.89
CA GLY A 68 4.02 7.76 -11.08
C GLY A 68 3.23 8.14 -12.34
N ARG A 69 3.96 8.29 -13.45
CA ARG A 69 3.37 8.65 -14.74
C ARG A 69 2.50 7.53 -15.28
N ASN A 70 1.43 7.90 -16.00
CA ASN A 70 0.49 6.96 -16.66
C ASN A 70 -0.10 5.90 -15.73
N THR A 71 -0.09 6.13 -14.44
CA THR A 71 -0.66 5.21 -13.43
C THR A 71 -2.15 5.47 -13.26
N ILE A 72 -2.93 4.41 -13.21
CA ILE A 72 -4.38 4.47 -13.06
C ILE A 72 -4.79 3.84 -11.74
N VAL A 73 -5.61 4.55 -10.96
CA VAL A 73 -6.31 4.02 -9.80
C VAL A 73 -7.80 3.95 -10.16
N GLU A 74 -8.31 2.74 -10.27
CA GLU A 74 -9.68 2.47 -10.71
C GLU A 74 -10.70 2.76 -9.60
N ASP A 75 -11.97 2.84 -10.00
CA ASP A 75 -13.09 3.16 -9.12
C ASP A 75 -13.18 2.23 -7.90
N TRP A 76 -13.75 2.74 -6.82
CA TRP A 76 -13.95 2.06 -5.55
C TRP A 76 -12.68 1.66 -4.80
N SER A 77 -11.50 1.95 -5.37
CA SER A 77 -10.23 1.72 -4.68
C SER A 77 -10.07 2.67 -3.50
N VAL A 78 -9.38 2.20 -2.45
CA VAL A 78 -9.05 2.99 -1.26
C VAL A 78 -7.53 3.08 -1.13
N ILE A 79 -7.00 4.29 -1.17
CA ILE A 79 -5.59 4.56 -0.89
C ILE A 79 -5.49 5.34 0.41
N ASN A 80 -4.79 4.79 1.39
CA ASN A 80 -4.65 5.38 2.71
C ASN A 80 -3.16 5.43 3.13
N ASN A 81 -2.63 6.64 3.31
CA ASN A 81 -1.28 6.84 3.85
C ASN A 81 -1.28 7.23 5.34
N GLY A 82 -2.38 7.08 6.04
CA GLY A 82 -2.48 7.48 7.45
C GLY A 82 -1.48 6.77 8.36
N ALA A 83 -1.16 5.52 8.07
CA ALA A 83 -0.21 4.68 8.81
C ALA A 83 1.23 4.77 8.28
N GLY A 84 1.46 5.24 7.07
CA GLY A 84 2.78 5.33 6.45
C GLY A 84 2.72 5.75 4.99
N ASP A 85 3.88 5.94 4.39
CA ASP A 85 4.03 6.39 3.02
C ASP A 85 3.37 5.40 2.04
N VAL A 86 2.74 5.93 0.98
CA VAL A 86 2.27 5.14 -0.16
C VAL A 86 2.92 5.68 -1.43
N ILE A 87 3.73 4.84 -2.06
CA ILE A 87 4.47 5.17 -3.27
C ILE A 87 4.07 4.18 -4.36
N ILE A 88 3.51 4.69 -5.44
CA ILE A 88 3.08 3.89 -6.60
C ILE A 88 3.89 4.36 -7.81
N GLY A 89 4.55 3.42 -8.47
CA GLY A 89 5.43 3.64 -9.62
C GLY A 89 4.72 4.13 -10.88
N ASN A 90 5.46 4.12 -11.99
CA ASN A 90 4.95 4.50 -13.30
C ASN A 90 4.24 3.33 -13.99
N ASN A 91 3.26 3.63 -14.85
CA ASN A 91 2.53 2.63 -15.64
C ASN A 91 1.88 1.54 -14.78
N VAL A 92 1.46 1.87 -13.57
CA VAL A 92 0.80 0.95 -12.64
C VAL A 92 -0.71 1.00 -12.86
N GLN A 93 -1.35 -0.16 -12.79
CA GLN A 93 -2.80 -0.27 -12.75
C GLN A 93 -3.24 -0.79 -11.38
N VAL A 94 -3.91 0.05 -10.61
CA VAL A 94 -4.57 -0.35 -9.37
C VAL A 94 -6.02 -0.67 -9.68
N GLY A 95 -6.35 -1.97 -9.71
CA GLY A 95 -7.65 -2.48 -10.12
C GLY A 95 -8.79 -2.08 -9.19
N ILE A 96 -10.00 -2.16 -9.71
CA ILE A 96 -11.23 -1.75 -9.02
C ILE A 96 -11.35 -2.34 -7.61
N GLY A 97 -11.76 -1.54 -6.64
CA GLY A 97 -11.99 -1.98 -5.27
C GLY A 97 -10.72 -2.35 -4.49
N THR A 98 -9.54 -2.13 -5.05
CA THR A 98 -8.26 -2.42 -4.37
C THR A 98 -8.03 -1.50 -3.18
N VAL A 99 -7.58 -2.06 -2.06
CA VAL A 99 -7.27 -1.33 -0.82
C VAL A 99 -5.77 -1.33 -0.58
N VAL A 100 -5.17 -0.15 -0.51
CA VAL A 100 -3.74 0.05 -0.21
C VAL A 100 -3.61 0.88 1.05
N VAL A 101 -3.03 0.31 2.10
CA VAL A 101 -2.82 1.01 3.38
C VAL A 101 -1.33 1.02 3.71
N GLY A 102 -0.74 2.20 3.69
CA GLY A 102 0.71 2.40 3.91
C GLY A 102 1.21 1.93 5.29
N PRO A 103 2.53 1.71 5.41
CA PRO A 103 3.55 1.96 4.40
C PRO A 103 3.60 0.90 3.28
N VAL A 104 3.44 1.32 2.03
CA VAL A 104 3.41 0.44 0.85
C VAL A 104 4.15 1.08 -0.31
N THR A 105 4.94 0.27 -1.02
CA THR A 105 5.55 0.66 -2.30
C THR A 105 5.15 -0.33 -3.39
N ILE A 106 4.72 0.18 -4.56
CA ILE A 106 4.40 -0.60 -5.75
C ILE A 106 5.32 -0.15 -6.88
N GLY A 107 6.08 -1.05 -7.45
CA GLY A 107 7.01 -0.82 -8.55
C GLY A 107 6.35 -0.46 -9.87
N ASN A 108 7.18 -0.14 -10.86
CA ASN A 108 6.72 0.27 -12.18
C ASN A 108 6.12 -0.91 -12.97
N GLY A 109 5.19 -0.63 -13.87
CA GLY A 109 4.61 -1.65 -14.76
C GLY A 109 3.76 -2.71 -14.05
N THR A 110 3.57 -2.60 -12.75
CA THR A 110 2.83 -3.58 -11.95
C THR A 110 1.32 -3.35 -12.06
N GLY A 111 0.58 -4.44 -12.25
CA GLY A 111 -0.88 -4.44 -12.27
C GLY A 111 -1.50 -5.21 -11.10
N THR A 112 -2.56 -4.68 -10.53
CA THR A 112 -3.41 -5.43 -9.61
C THR A 112 -4.76 -5.72 -10.23
N GLY A 113 -5.26 -6.94 -10.05
CA GLY A 113 -6.64 -7.27 -10.33
C GLY A 113 -7.62 -6.58 -9.36
N PRO A 114 -8.92 -6.84 -9.52
CA PRO A 114 -9.95 -6.34 -8.62
C PRO A 114 -9.77 -6.82 -7.17
N TYR A 115 -10.15 -5.95 -6.22
CA TYR A 115 -10.28 -6.28 -4.80
C TYR A 115 -9.01 -6.84 -4.14
N VAL A 116 -7.84 -6.37 -4.57
CA VAL A 116 -6.57 -6.69 -3.91
C VAL A 116 -6.47 -5.90 -2.60
N HIS A 117 -5.96 -6.52 -1.54
CA HIS A 117 -5.67 -5.87 -0.27
C HIS A 117 -4.17 -5.88 0.03
N ILE A 118 -3.59 -4.69 0.26
CA ILE A 118 -2.17 -4.52 0.58
C ILE A 118 -2.09 -3.67 1.84
N SER A 119 -1.47 -4.20 2.89
CA SER A 119 -1.27 -3.47 4.15
C SER A 119 0.19 -3.47 4.57
N GLY A 120 0.68 -2.33 5.03
CA GLY A 120 2.02 -2.17 5.61
C GLY A 120 2.03 -2.14 7.14
N PHE A 121 0.93 -2.47 7.81
CA PHE A 121 0.87 -2.50 9.27
C PHE A 121 -0.13 -3.54 9.78
N SER A 122 -0.01 -3.90 11.06
CA SER A 122 -0.98 -4.69 11.81
C SER A 122 -1.26 -4.05 13.16
N HIS A 123 -2.42 -4.34 13.74
CA HIS A 123 -2.70 -4.04 15.14
C HIS A 123 -1.94 -5.01 16.05
N GLY A 124 -1.57 -4.55 17.27
CA GLY A 124 -1.05 -5.41 18.31
C GLY A 124 -2.15 -6.35 18.81
N TYR A 125 -1.74 -7.55 19.22
CA TYR A 125 -2.63 -8.58 19.76
C TYR A 125 -1.90 -9.47 20.78
N GLU A 126 -0.64 -9.16 21.04
CA GLU A 126 0.24 -10.00 21.89
C GLU A 126 -0.14 -9.92 23.37
N ASP A 127 -0.71 -8.82 23.81
CA ASP A 127 -1.20 -8.66 25.18
C ASP A 127 -2.64 -9.18 25.25
N PHE A 128 -2.81 -10.35 25.91
CA PHE A 128 -4.09 -11.03 26.01
C PHE A 128 -5.12 -10.26 26.84
N ASP A 129 -4.68 -9.49 27.84
CA ASP A 129 -5.56 -8.76 28.75
C ASP A 129 -5.94 -7.35 28.27
N THR A 130 -5.24 -6.84 27.24
CA THR A 130 -5.49 -5.51 26.67
C THR A 130 -6.29 -5.61 25.38
N ASN A 131 -7.37 -4.83 25.27
CA ASN A 131 -8.16 -4.77 24.04
C ASN A 131 -7.27 -4.35 22.85
N TRP A 132 -7.48 -4.97 21.68
CA TRP A 132 -6.67 -4.77 20.47
C TRP A 132 -6.58 -3.30 20.02
N ASP A 133 -7.63 -2.49 20.26
CA ASP A 133 -7.66 -1.07 19.88
C ASP A 133 -6.79 -0.18 20.79
N LEU A 134 -6.42 -0.67 21.97
CA LEU A 134 -5.52 -0.02 22.92
C LEU A 134 -4.07 -0.46 22.74
N GLN A 135 -3.83 -1.56 22.03
CA GLN A 135 -2.49 -2.04 21.71
C GLN A 135 -1.88 -1.21 20.56
N GLY A 136 -0.57 -1.13 20.53
CA GLY A 136 0.16 -0.37 19.52
C GLY A 136 0.01 -0.93 18.12
N LEU A 137 0.35 -0.12 17.11
CA LEU A 137 0.47 -0.57 15.71
C LEU A 137 1.90 -1.04 15.43
N THR A 138 2.02 -2.18 14.76
CA THR A 138 3.30 -2.69 14.25
C THR A 138 3.40 -2.37 12.76
N PHE A 139 4.36 -1.50 12.40
CA PHE A 139 4.58 -1.07 11.02
C PHE A 139 5.62 -1.98 10.36
N ARG A 140 5.21 -2.67 9.33
CA ARG A 140 6.04 -3.54 8.48
C ARG A 140 5.74 -3.20 7.02
N PRO A 141 6.60 -2.40 6.35
CA PRO A 141 6.35 -1.98 4.97
C PRO A 141 6.14 -3.17 4.03
N ALA A 142 5.09 -3.13 3.22
CA ALA A 142 4.91 -4.09 2.15
C ALA A 142 5.44 -3.50 0.84
N THR A 143 6.18 -4.29 0.07
CA THR A 143 6.76 -3.84 -1.20
C THR A 143 6.45 -4.82 -2.32
N ILE A 144 6.15 -4.30 -3.49
CA ILE A 144 5.94 -5.05 -4.72
C ILE A 144 6.89 -4.47 -5.75
N GLY A 145 7.67 -5.34 -6.40
CA GLY A 145 8.63 -4.97 -7.42
C GLY A 145 8.00 -4.53 -8.74
N ASP A 146 8.86 -4.40 -9.74
CA ASP A 146 8.48 -3.99 -11.09
C ASP A 146 7.87 -5.15 -11.90
N ASP A 147 7.02 -4.82 -12.86
CA ASP A 147 6.43 -5.75 -13.84
C ASP A 147 5.70 -6.95 -13.21
N CYS A 148 5.10 -6.77 -12.05
CA CYS A 148 4.33 -7.81 -11.37
C CYS A 148 2.87 -7.82 -11.82
N MET A 149 2.23 -9.00 -11.75
CA MET A 149 0.79 -9.15 -11.91
C MET A 149 0.18 -9.78 -10.66
N ILE A 150 -0.62 -9.01 -9.97
CA ILE A 150 -1.31 -9.44 -8.74
C ILE A 150 -2.76 -9.78 -9.09
N GLY A 151 -3.13 -11.05 -8.98
CA GLY A 151 -4.47 -11.53 -9.32
C GLY A 151 -5.58 -10.92 -8.45
N ALA A 152 -6.81 -11.10 -8.87
CA ALA A 152 -7.99 -10.62 -8.13
C ALA A 152 -8.09 -11.25 -6.73
N ASN A 153 -8.63 -10.50 -5.77
CA ASN A 153 -8.83 -10.95 -4.37
C ASN A 153 -7.55 -11.44 -3.66
N VAL A 154 -6.39 -10.96 -4.07
CA VAL A 154 -5.13 -11.26 -3.39
C VAL A 154 -4.99 -10.42 -2.14
N THR A 155 -4.50 -11.02 -1.06
CA THR A 155 -4.09 -10.31 0.15
C THR A 155 -2.56 -10.38 0.30
N ILE A 156 -1.92 -9.21 0.44
CA ILE A 156 -0.49 -9.09 0.74
C ILE A 156 -0.34 -8.60 2.17
N CYS A 157 0.26 -9.45 3.01
CA CYS A 157 0.41 -9.20 4.43
C CYS A 157 1.50 -8.15 4.73
N PRO A 158 1.44 -7.48 5.89
CA PRO A 158 2.45 -6.53 6.33
C PRO A 158 3.85 -7.16 6.40
N GLY A 159 4.84 -6.44 5.87
CA GLY A 159 6.24 -6.86 5.86
C GLY A 159 6.64 -7.77 4.70
N VAL A 160 5.71 -8.09 3.81
CA VAL A 160 6.01 -8.92 2.64
C VAL A 160 6.72 -8.10 1.58
N HIS A 161 7.81 -8.67 1.05
CA HIS A 161 8.51 -8.19 -0.14
C HIS A 161 8.23 -9.13 -1.32
N ILE A 162 7.61 -8.61 -2.36
CA ILE A 162 7.42 -9.29 -3.65
C ILE A 162 8.44 -8.74 -4.62
N GLY A 163 9.29 -9.60 -5.18
CA GLY A 163 10.30 -9.27 -6.17
C GLY A 163 9.73 -8.80 -7.52
N ASN A 164 10.60 -8.67 -8.50
CA ASN A 164 10.21 -8.24 -9.85
C ASN A 164 9.65 -9.38 -10.69
N LYS A 165 8.80 -9.06 -11.67
CA LYS A 165 8.25 -10.03 -12.64
C LYS A 165 7.57 -11.23 -11.97
N VAL A 166 6.91 -10.99 -10.85
CA VAL A 166 6.17 -12.00 -10.07
C VAL A 166 4.71 -12.04 -10.54
N GLN A 167 4.17 -13.26 -10.63
CA GLN A 167 2.75 -13.52 -10.86
C GLN A 167 2.12 -14.07 -9.57
N VAL A 168 1.15 -13.38 -9.00
CA VAL A 168 0.38 -13.88 -7.85
C VAL A 168 -1.00 -14.31 -8.34
N GLY A 169 -1.31 -15.59 -8.19
CA GLY A 169 -2.61 -16.12 -8.59
C GLY A 169 -3.77 -15.56 -7.78
N ALA A 170 -4.92 -15.43 -8.40
CA ALA A 170 -6.13 -14.90 -7.76
C ALA A 170 -6.50 -15.65 -6.47
N GLY A 171 -7.03 -14.94 -5.47
CA GLY A 171 -7.43 -15.48 -4.18
C GLY A 171 -6.27 -15.89 -3.26
N SER A 172 -5.04 -15.59 -3.62
CA SER A 172 -3.88 -15.95 -2.80
C SER A 172 -3.69 -15.04 -1.60
N VAL A 173 -3.12 -15.58 -0.51
CA VAL A 173 -2.69 -14.82 0.67
C VAL A 173 -1.17 -14.91 0.79
N VAL A 174 -0.49 -13.82 0.48
CA VAL A 174 0.99 -13.76 0.51
C VAL A 174 1.43 -13.36 1.90
N THR A 175 2.04 -14.30 2.61
CA THR A 175 2.48 -14.13 4.02
C THR A 175 3.99 -14.13 4.18
N LYS A 176 4.74 -14.42 3.12
CA LYS A 176 6.22 -14.47 3.09
C LYS A 176 6.73 -13.80 1.83
N ASP A 177 7.99 -13.41 1.86
CA ASP A 177 8.67 -12.83 0.71
C ASP A 177 8.64 -13.76 -0.50
N VAL A 178 8.54 -13.15 -1.68
CA VAL A 178 8.50 -13.85 -2.97
C VAL A 178 9.67 -13.37 -3.82
N PRO A 179 10.59 -14.26 -4.23
CA PRO A 179 11.70 -13.90 -5.09
C PRO A 179 11.26 -13.44 -6.48
N ASP A 180 12.18 -12.82 -7.22
CA ASP A 180 11.97 -12.42 -8.61
C ASP A 180 11.59 -13.61 -9.49
N GLY A 181 10.80 -13.35 -10.54
CA GLY A 181 10.49 -14.35 -11.57
C GLY A 181 9.74 -15.58 -11.06
N CYS A 182 8.87 -15.41 -10.07
CA CYS A 182 8.07 -16.50 -9.51
C CYS A 182 6.60 -16.42 -9.92
N VAL A 183 5.95 -17.58 -9.95
CA VAL A 183 4.49 -17.69 -9.88
C VAL A 183 4.13 -18.27 -8.52
N VAL A 184 3.31 -17.55 -7.75
CA VAL A 184 2.83 -18.00 -6.43
C VAL A 184 1.32 -18.10 -6.40
N VAL A 185 0.79 -19.12 -5.71
CA VAL A 185 -0.64 -19.34 -5.56
C VAL A 185 -0.97 -19.93 -4.18
N GLY A 186 -2.18 -19.72 -3.73
CA GLY A 186 -2.76 -20.40 -2.56
C GLY A 186 -2.83 -19.54 -1.31
N ASN A 187 -3.34 -20.15 -0.23
CA ASN A 187 -3.44 -19.57 1.11
C ASN A 187 -2.91 -20.56 2.16
N PRO A 188 -1.71 -20.34 2.73
CA PRO A 188 -0.72 -19.31 2.33
C PRO A 188 -0.16 -19.57 0.93
N ALA A 189 0.24 -18.49 0.25
CA ALA A 189 0.80 -18.57 -1.10
C ALA A 189 2.15 -19.31 -1.10
N LYS A 190 2.32 -20.18 -2.09
CA LYS A 190 3.55 -20.96 -2.33
C LYS A 190 4.00 -20.79 -3.77
N VAL A 191 5.31 -20.84 -3.99
CA VAL A 191 5.90 -20.82 -5.33
C VAL A 191 5.51 -22.11 -6.04
N VAL A 192 4.94 -21.98 -7.22
CA VAL A 192 4.53 -23.12 -8.09
C VAL A 192 5.28 -23.14 -9.41
N LYS A 193 5.88 -22.00 -9.82
CA LYS A 193 6.75 -21.91 -10.99
C LYS A 193 7.87 -20.91 -10.75
N LEU A 194 9.00 -21.15 -11.39
CA LEU A 194 10.13 -20.25 -11.49
C LEU A 194 10.44 -20.00 -12.97
N TYR A 195 10.84 -18.78 -13.29
CA TYR A 195 11.37 -18.48 -14.61
C TYR A 195 12.81 -18.95 -14.71
N ASN A 196 13.09 -19.83 -15.69
CA ASN A 196 14.45 -20.27 -15.99
C ASN A 196 15.01 -19.39 -17.12
N PRO A 197 16.02 -18.52 -16.84
CA PRO A 197 16.60 -17.64 -17.84
C PRO A 197 17.36 -18.38 -18.95
N GLU A 198 17.89 -19.60 -18.69
CA GLU A 198 18.61 -20.37 -19.67
C GLU A 198 17.69 -20.99 -20.71
N SER A 199 16.55 -21.54 -20.27
CA SER A 199 15.53 -22.11 -21.17
C SER A 199 14.54 -21.07 -21.72
N GLY A 200 14.48 -19.88 -21.13
CA GLY A 200 13.50 -18.85 -21.43
C GLY A 200 12.06 -19.23 -21.07
N LYS A 201 11.85 -20.19 -20.16
CA LYS A 201 10.53 -20.76 -19.85
C LYS A 201 10.22 -20.74 -18.36
N TRP A 202 8.93 -20.78 -18.09
CA TRP A 202 8.42 -20.99 -16.74
C TRP A 202 8.37 -22.48 -16.39
N GLU A 203 9.12 -22.90 -15.41
CA GLU A 203 9.25 -24.27 -14.96
C GLU A 203 8.48 -24.49 -13.66
N ARG A 204 7.86 -25.65 -13.49
CA ARG A 204 7.18 -25.99 -12.25
C ARG A 204 8.20 -26.30 -11.18
N VAL A 205 7.92 -25.83 -9.95
CA VAL A 205 8.64 -26.25 -8.75
C VAL A 205 7.98 -27.53 -8.26
N ALA A 206 8.81 -28.55 -8.01
CA ALA A 206 8.34 -29.86 -7.53
C ALA A 206 7.74 -29.77 -6.11
#